data_1cd55c71254719265fc6f6e5b6780b65
#
_entry.id   1cd55c71254719265fc6f6e5b6780b65
#
_cell.length_a   1.000
_cell.length_b   1.000
_cell.length_c   1.000
_cell.angle_alpha   90.00
_cell.angle_beta   90.00
_cell.angle_gamma   90.00
#
_symmetry.space_group_name_H-M   'P 1'
#
loop_
_entity.id
_entity.type
_entity.pdbx_description
1 polymer ?
#
loop_
_entity_poly.entity_id
_entity_poly.type
_entity_poly.pdbx_seq_one_letter_code
_entity_poly.pdbx_strand_id
1 'polypeptide(L)'
;MSADSGIGNHKLADLSNLTKYNASENITRYFCSTCSAYLLYETKGTTDPHWSVSSGALERTEGIVKVGYHTFLADTLDSGLAHHYRELNGVEIPRYEFDEGGKTLPFGWKAESLLKKQEPPKAGGEGEERLNAYCHCKNISIYFTRGKQEGAKDPSKWWLVKGKDDDPTSRVRFMSGHCFCTSCRTTSGSLIKSWVILPRVNVIDTRTSLPIAFTFPNDANTPSKRPPGLKQYQSSEETFREFCGTCGASAFYWSTNEKNGRARDTLSDEAEVIDVAAGLLDQEDGGSRAESWCFWSGKVSFGEQGTDRAGMEALEAGVKAATSEAPSRA
;
A
#
# COMPACT_ATOMS: atom_id res chain seq x y z
N MET A 1 -17.43 -37.81 0.53
CA MET A 1 -18.47 -37.75 -0.53
C MET A 1 -17.97 -36.72 -1.54
N SER A 2 -17.44 -37.17 -2.65
CA SER A 2 -17.02 -36.32 -3.75
C SER A 2 -18.27 -35.78 -4.45
N ALA A 3 -18.50 -34.48 -4.36
CA ALA A 3 -19.49 -33.81 -5.18
C ALA A 3 -18.94 -33.74 -6.60
N ASP A 4 -19.50 -34.58 -7.46
CA ASP A 4 -19.32 -34.53 -8.90
C ASP A 4 -20.01 -33.27 -9.40
N SER A 5 -19.30 -32.18 -9.48
CA SER A 5 -19.77 -30.95 -10.10
C SER A 5 -19.67 -31.15 -11.60
N GLY A 6 -20.82 -31.39 -12.25
CA GLY A 6 -20.97 -31.39 -13.70
C GLY A 6 -20.45 -30.08 -14.29
N ILE A 7 -19.18 -30.05 -14.63
CA ILE A 7 -18.51 -28.93 -15.28
C ILE A 7 -18.91 -29.01 -16.75
N GLY A 8 -19.95 -28.24 -17.10
CA GLY A 8 -20.22 -27.94 -18.49
C GLY A 8 -18.99 -27.34 -19.17
N ASN A 9 -18.90 -27.42 -20.51
CA ASN A 9 -17.81 -26.90 -21.33
C ASN A 9 -17.45 -25.44 -20.97
N HIS A 10 -16.66 -25.26 -19.91
CA HIS A 10 -16.12 -23.95 -19.56
C HIS A 10 -14.99 -23.64 -20.53
N LYS A 11 -15.17 -22.58 -21.31
CA LYS A 11 -14.09 -22.01 -22.11
C LYS A 11 -12.96 -21.63 -21.17
N LEU A 12 -11.76 -22.15 -21.41
CA LEU A 12 -10.57 -21.77 -20.64
C LEU A 12 -10.38 -20.25 -20.70
N ALA A 13 -10.02 -19.65 -19.59
CA ALA A 13 -9.77 -18.22 -19.52
C ALA A 13 -8.60 -17.86 -20.46
N ASP A 14 -8.77 -16.79 -21.25
CA ASP A 14 -7.69 -16.25 -22.06
C ASP A 14 -6.76 -15.41 -21.16
N LEU A 15 -5.55 -15.90 -20.96
CA LEU A 15 -4.52 -15.25 -20.18
C LEU A 15 -3.50 -14.45 -21.01
N SER A 16 -3.71 -14.33 -22.34
CA SER A 16 -2.74 -13.75 -23.27
C SER A 16 -2.39 -12.29 -22.97
N ASN A 17 -3.31 -11.53 -22.34
CA ASN A 17 -3.12 -10.13 -21.95
C ASN A 17 -2.55 -9.99 -20.52
N LEU A 18 -2.19 -11.08 -19.86
CA LEU A 18 -1.65 -11.07 -18.52
C LEU A 18 -0.14 -11.26 -18.54
N THR A 19 0.53 -10.51 -17.69
CA THR A 19 1.93 -10.74 -17.37
C THR A 19 2.00 -11.78 -16.24
N LYS A 20 2.80 -12.81 -16.46
CA LYS A 20 3.10 -13.85 -15.48
C LYS A 20 4.34 -13.47 -14.70
N TYR A 21 4.27 -13.55 -13.36
CA TYR A 21 5.38 -13.29 -12.46
C TYR A 21 5.51 -14.39 -11.41
N ASN A 22 6.64 -15.07 -11.39
CA ASN A 22 6.95 -16.06 -10.35
C ASN A 22 7.40 -15.33 -9.09
N ALA A 23 6.48 -15.18 -8.12
CA ALA A 23 6.74 -14.45 -6.88
C ALA A 23 7.59 -15.28 -5.90
N SER A 24 7.47 -16.60 -5.96
CA SER A 24 8.31 -17.55 -5.24
C SER A 24 8.41 -18.85 -6.04
N GLU A 25 9.08 -19.84 -5.50
CA GLU A 25 9.12 -21.20 -6.07
C GLU A 25 7.71 -21.79 -6.25
N ASN A 26 6.79 -21.49 -5.32
CA ASN A 26 5.46 -22.07 -5.27
C ASN A 26 4.33 -21.12 -5.70
N ILE A 27 4.59 -19.82 -5.86
CA ILE A 27 3.55 -18.82 -6.16
C ILE A 27 3.83 -18.11 -7.46
N THR A 28 2.87 -18.19 -8.37
CA THR A 28 2.85 -17.38 -9.60
C THR A 28 1.69 -16.40 -9.55
N ARG A 29 1.96 -15.16 -9.88
CA ARG A 29 0.97 -14.07 -9.95
C ARG A 29 0.73 -13.67 -11.39
N TYR A 30 -0.52 -13.35 -11.70
CA TYR A 30 -0.95 -12.90 -13.03
C TYR A 30 -1.61 -11.53 -12.92
N PHE A 31 -1.09 -10.57 -13.65
CA PHE A 31 -1.60 -9.19 -13.65
C PHE A 31 -1.72 -8.63 -15.06
N CYS A 32 -2.64 -7.69 -15.25
CA CYS A 32 -2.84 -7.01 -16.51
C CYS A 32 -1.58 -6.22 -16.90
N SER A 33 -1.06 -6.47 -18.11
CA SER A 33 0.14 -5.80 -18.61
C SER A 33 -0.03 -4.29 -18.86
N THR A 34 -1.29 -3.81 -18.93
CA THR A 34 -1.65 -2.41 -19.20
C THR A 34 -1.85 -1.60 -17.93
N CYS A 35 -2.66 -2.10 -16.97
CA CYS A 35 -3.09 -1.33 -15.80
C CYS A 35 -2.66 -1.91 -14.46
N SER A 36 -1.87 -2.99 -14.45
CA SER A 36 -1.43 -3.75 -13.27
C SER A 36 -2.52 -4.48 -12.47
N ALA A 37 -3.77 -4.50 -12.92
CA ALA A 37 -4.82 -5.22 -12.20
C ALA A 37 -4.37 -6.64 -11.88
N TYR A 38 -4.21 -6.95 -10.60
CA TYR A 38 -3.93 -8.30 -10.13
C TYR A 38 -5.21 -9.12 -10.21
N LEU A 39 -5.17 -10.22 -10.95
CA LEU A 39 -6.36 -11.03 -11.24
C LEU A 39 -6.30 -12.40 -10.60
N LEU A 40 -5.18 -13.11 -10.76
CA LEU A 40 -5.07 -14.51 -10.40
C LEU A 40 -3.75 -14.82 -9.70
N TYR A 41 -3.78 -15.84 -8.85
CA TYR A 41 -2.60 -16.53 -8.35
C TYR A 41 -2.71 -18.01 -8.66
N GLU A 42 -1.58 -18.60 -8.98
CA GLU A 42 -1.39 -20.02 -9.09
C GLU A 42 -0.46 -20.46 -7.95
N THR A 43 -0.93 -21.34 -7.09
CA THR A 43 -0.11 -21.98 -6.08
C THR A 43 0.19 -23.41 -6.54
N LYS A 44 1.46 -23.77 -6.66
CA LYS A 44 1.86 -25.12 -7.02
C LYS A 44 1.50 -26.07 -5.87
N GLY A 45 0.62 -27.01 -6.15
CA GLY A 45 0.28 -28.10 -5.26
C GLY A 45 1.19 -29.32 -5.44
N THR A 46 0.98 -30.34 -4.63
CA THR A 46 1.68 -31.63 -4.76
C THR A 46 1.19 -32.46 -5.96
N THR A 47 -0.05 -32.24 -6.40
CA THR A 47 -0.69 -32.96 -7.53
C THR A 47 -1.13 -31.99 -8.62
N ASP A 48 -2.00 -31.02 -8.26
CA ASP A 48 -2.56 -30.04 -9.18
C ASP A 48 -2.34 -28.61 -8.68
N PRO A 49 -2.14 -27.63 -9.58
CA PRO A 49 -2.05 -26.23 -9.20
C PRO A 49 -3.39 -25.75 -8.64
N HIS A 50 -3.33 -25.01 -7.52
CA HIS A 50 -4.49 -24.34 -6.97
C HIS A 50 -4.57 -22.89 -7.50
N TRP A 51 -5.74 -22.52 -8.03
CA TRP A 51 -5.99 -21.19 -8.56
C TRP A 51 -6.85 -20.37 -7.61
N SER A 52 -6.43 -19.15 -7.39
CA SER A 52 -7.16 -18.15 -6.60
C SER A 52 -7.41 -16.90 -7.41
N VAL A 53 -8.58 -16.30 -7.25
CA VAL A 53 -8.96 -15.03 -7.86
C VAL A 53 -8.80 -13.92 -6.85
N SER A 54 -8.21 -12.79 -7.28
CA SER A 54 -8.10 -11.60 -6.44
C SER A 54 -9.48 -11.01 -6.16
N SER A 55 -9.84 -10.89 -4.89
CA SER A 55 -11.15 -10.33 -4.48
C SER A 55 -11.36 -8.90 -4.98
N GLY A 56 -10.29 -8.12 -5.09
CA GLY A 56 -10.33 -6.76 -5.65
C GLY A 56 -10.70 -6.69 -7.13
N ALA A 57 -10.55 -7.78 -7.89
CA ALA A 57 -10.92 -7.85 -9.30
C ALA A 57 -12.41 -8.13 -9.53
N LEU A 58 -13.14 -8.54 -8.50
CA LEU A 58 -14.56 -8.88 -8.60
C LEU A 58 -15.42 -7.61 -8.68
N GLU A 59 -16.45 -7.62 -9.51
CA GLU A 59 -17.42 -6.53 -9.60
C GLU A 59 -18.31 -6.45 -8.36
N ARG A 60 -18.56 -7.63 -7.75
CA ARG A 60 -19.39 -7.79 -6.56
C ARG A 60 -18.71 -8.77 -5.61
N THR A 61 -18.70 -8.45 -4.34
CA THR A 61 -18.11 -9.30 -3.28
C THR A 61 -19.16 -9.78 -2.27
N GLU A 62 -20.29 -9.08 -2.12
CA GLU A 62 -21.36 -9.45 -1.22
C GLU A 62 -21.90 -10.85 -1.54
N GLY A 63 -21.93 -11.73 -0.53
CA GLY A 63 -22.32 -13.12 -0.65
C GLY A 63 -21.31 -14.03 -1.37
N ILE A 64 -20.18 -13.49 -1.84
CA ILE A 64 -19.12 -14.23 -2.57
C ILE A 64 -17.83 -14.28 -1.77
N VAL A 65 -17.41 -13.13 -1.19
CA VAL A 65 -16.16 -13.00 -0.46
C VAL A 65 -16.47 -12.78 1.03
N LYS A 66 -15.76 -13.49 1.88
CA LYS A 66 -15.78 -13.29 3.34
C LYS A 66 -14.33 -13.13 3.80
N VAL A 67 -14.06 -12.05 4.53
CA VAL A 67 -12.80 -11.92 5.27
C VAL A 67 -12.87 -12.85 6.48
N GLY A 68 -12.09 -13.90 6.47
CA GLY A 68 -12.09 -14.93 7.51
C GLY A 68 -10.99 -14.75 8.54
N TYR A 69 -9.83 -14.29 8.12
CA TYR A 69 -8.63 -14.21 8.97
C TYR A 69 -7.54 -13.33 8.33
N HIS A 70 -6.54 -12.99 9.15
CA HIS A 70 -5.27 -12.40 8.71
C HIS A 70 -4.15 -13.42 8.86
N THR A 71 -3.28 -13.53 7.85
CA THR A 71 -2.11 -14.42 7.83
C THR A 71 -0.83 -13.64 7.56
N PHE A 72 0.33 -14.28 7.77
CA PHE A 72 1.66 -13.71 7.56
C PHE A 72 1.90 -12.41 8.33
N LEU A 73 1.33 -12.32 9.53
CA LEU A 73 1.47 -11.11 10.34
C LEU A 73 2.89 -10.90 10.85
N ALA A 74 3.65 -11.97 11.05
CA ALA A 74 5.06 -11.87 11.44
C ALA A 74 5.89 -11.10 10.41
N ASP A 75 5.61 -11.24 9.12
CA ASP A 75 6.31 -10.54 8.05
C ASP A 75 6.07 -9.03 8.07
N THR A 76 4.99 -8.59 8.70
CA THR A 76 4.65 -7.16 8.82
C THR A 76 5.40 -6.44 9.92
N LEU A 77 5.95 -7.18 10.88
CA LEU A 77 6.60 -6.75 12.12
C LEU A 77 5.74 -5.92 13.08
N ASP A 78 4.56 -5.45 12.66
CA ASP A 78 3.66 -4.59 13.46
C ASP A 78 2.17 -4.93 13.33
N SER A 79 1.85 -6.13 12.86
CA SER A 79 0.50 -6.60 12.52
C SER A 79 -0.13 -5.92 11.29
N GLY A 80 0.53 -5.00 10.63
CA GLY A 80 0.08 -4.40 9.38
C GLY A 80 -1.38 -3.94 9.39
N LEU A 81 -2.13 -4.31 8.34
CA LEU A 81 -3.56 -4.00 8.19
C LEU A 81 -4.43 -4.59 9.31
N ALA A 82 -4.04 -5.74 9.91
CA ALA A 82 -4.81 -6.39 10.95
C ALA A 82 -4.93 -5.54 12.24
N HIS A 83 -4.05 -4.55 12.43
CA HIS A 83 -4.17 -3.57 13.50
C HIS A 83 -5.32 -2.60 13.29
N HIS A 84 -5.66 -2.31 12.03
CA HIS A 84 -6.75 -1.44 11.64
C HIS A 84 -8.04 -2.22 11.34
N TYR A 85 -7.94 -3.41 10.76
CA TYR A 85 -9.09 -4.24 10.42
C TYR A 85 -9.26 -5.36 11.45
N ARG A 86 -9.85 -5.02 12.58
CA ARG A 86 -9.85 -5.82 13.81
C ARG A 86 -10.96 -6.85 13.87
N GLU A 87 -12.13 -6.46 13.43
CA GLU A 87 -13.37 -7.23 13.51
C GLU A 87 -14.23 -7.04 12.27
N LEU A 88 -15.16 -7.93 12.04
CA LEU A 88 -16.18 -7.82 11.00
C LEU A 88 -17.51 -8.27 11.58
N ASN A 89 -18.54 -7.42 11.50
CA ASN A 89 -19.88 -7.67 12.08
C ASN A 89 -19.85 -8.04 13.58
N GLY A 90 -18.98 -7.38 14.35
CA GLY A 90 -18.83 -7.62 15.79
C GLY A 90 -18.06 -8.91 16.15
N VAL A 91 -17.48 -9.59 15.16
CA VAL A 91 -16.67 -10.79 15.37
C VAL A 91 -15.21 -10.44 15.10
N GLU A 92 -14.35 -10.74 16.07
CA GLU A 92 -12.92 -10.55 15.94
C GLU A 92 -12.36 -11.39 14.77
N ILE A 93 -11.53 -10.77 13.90
CA ILE A 93 -10.87 -11.46 12.81
C ILE A 93 -9.61 -12.13 13.36
N PRO A 94 -9.49 -13.47 13.29
CA PRO A 94 -8.31 -14.20 13.75
C PRO A 94 -7.02 -13.70 13.10
N ARG A 95 -5.94 -13.65 13.87
CA ARG A 95 -4.63 -13.17 13.46
C ARG A 95 -3.59 -14.27 13.60
N TYR A 96 -3.09 -14.77 12.49
CA TYR A 96 -2.11 -15.85 12.47
C TYR A 96 -0.71 -15.32 12.16
N GLU A 97 0.28 -15.86 12.88
CA GLU A 97 1.70 -15.54 12.67
C GLU A 97 2.10 -15.75 11.22
N PHE A 98 1.75 -16.91 10.69
CA PHE A 98 1.94 -17.30 9.29
C PHE A 98 0.63 -17.84 8.69
N ASP A 99 0.37 -19.13 8.77
CA ASP A 99 -0.73 -19.80 8.10
C ASP A 99 -2.00 -19.90 8.97
N GLU A 100 -3.15 -20.03 8.30
CA GLU A 100 -4.42 -20.30 8.95
C GLU A 100 -4.35 -21.55 9.84
N GLY A 101 -4.91 -21.45 11.05
CA GLY A 101 -4.90 -22.53 12.04
C GLY A 101 -3.57 -22.70 12.79
N GLY A 102 -2.55 -21.93 12.43
CA GLY A 102 -1.27 -21.90 13.12
C GLY A 102 -1.29 -21.05 14.41
N LYS A 103 -0.11 -20.61 14.87
CA LYS A 103 0.04 -19.76 16.02
C LYS A 103 -0.66 -18.42 15.82
N THR A 104 -1.49 -18.03 16.78
CA THR A 104 -2.16 -16.72 16.78
C THR A 104 -1.29 -15.66 17.43
N LEU A 105 -1.42 -14.41 16.94
CA LEU A 105 -0.78 -13.24 17.51
C LEU A 105 -1.84 -12.37 18.22
N PRO A 106 -1.49 -11.80 19.41
CA PRO A 106 -2.43 -10.91 20.10
C PRO A 106 -2.64 -9.61 19.34
N PHE A 107 -3.73 -8.92 19.65
CA PHE A 107 -3.97 -7.56 19.17
C PHE A 107 -2.81 -6.64 19.59
N GLY A 108 -2.39 -5.77 18.68
CA GLY A 108 -1.27 -4.85 18.94
C GLY A 108 0.11 -5.48 18.93
N TRP A 109 0.24 -6.75 18.53
CA TRP A 109 1.53 -7.41 18.43
C TRP A 109 2.51 -6.61 17.56
N LYS A 110 3.74 -6.52 18.06
CA LYS A 110 4.91 -5.99 17.34
C LYS A 110 6.09 -6.92 17.56
N ALA A 111 6.92 -7.09 16.54
CA ALA A 111 8.14 -7.86 16.63
C ALA A 111 9.12 -7.20 17.61
N GLU A 112 9.88 -8.01 18.34
CA GLU A 112 10.87 -7.52 19.29
C GLU A 112 11.96 -6.68 18.62
N SER A 113 12.35 -7.04 17.40
CA SER A 113 13.30 -6.28 16.58
C SER A 113 12.84 -4.85 16.35
N LEU A 114 11.54 -4.66 16.09
CA LEU A 114 10.94 -3.34 15.86
C LEU A 114 10.87 -2.52 17.17
N LEU A 115 10.53 -3.17 18.28
CA LEU A 115 10.50 -2.50 19.61
C LEU A 115 11.88 -1.97 20.00
N LYS A 116 12.94 -2.74 19.75
CA LYS A 116 14.33 -2.32 20.00
C LYS A 116 14.79 -1.15 19.15
N LYS A 117 14.29 -1.04 17.90
CA LYS A 117 14.61 0.08 16.99
C LYS A 117 13.87 1.39 17.33
N GLN A 118 12.81 1.33 18.13
CA GLN A 118 12.03 2.51 18.55
C GLN A 118 12.70 3.35 19.64
N GLU A 119 13.87 2.98 20.14
CA GLU A 119 14.68 3.87 20.96
C GLU A 119 15.08 5.10 20.09
N PRO A 120 14.87 6.33 20.59
CA PRO A 120 15.24 7.51 19.82
C PRO A 120 16.72 7.43 19.45
N PRO A 121 17.09 7.72 18.20
CA PRO A 121 18.49 7.79 17.82
C PRO A 121 19.20 8.76 18.78
N LYS A 122 20.32 8.32 19.36
CA LYS A 122 21.13 9.17 20.25
C LYS A 122 21.41 10.47 19.50
N ALA A 123 21.10 11.59 20.12
CA ALA A 123 21.35 12.92 19.56
C ALA A 123 22.82 12.97 19.12
N GLY A 124 23.06 13.14 17.80
CA GLY A 124 24.40 13.20 17.22
C GLY A 124 24.73 12.18 16.13
N GLY A 125 23.80 11.31 15.72
CA GLY A 125 24.01 10.45 14.54
C GLY A 125 23.97 11.27 13.25
N GLU A 126 25.12 11.47 12.60
CA GLU A 126 25.24 12.06 11.27
C GLU A 126 24.72 11.09 10.21
N GLY A 127 23.40 11.08 9.98
CA GLY A 127 22.75 10.32 8.91
C GLY A 127 21.37 10.90 8.65
N GLU A 128 21.09 11.26 7.40
CA GLU A 128 19.76 11.68 7.00
C GLU A 128 18.79 10.50 7.20
N GLU A 129 17.75 10.71 8.01
CA GLU A 129 16.76 9.69 8.33
C GLU A 129 16.00 9.27 7.06
N ARG A 130 15.93 7.97 6.78
CA ARG A 130 15.34 7.41 5.58
C ARG A 130 14.34 6.31 5.92
N LEU A 131 13.27 6.22 5.13
CA LEU A 131 12.36 5.07 5.11
C LEU A 131 12.44 4.42 3.74
N ASN A 132 12.97 3.22 3.66
CA ASN A 132 13.12 2.50 2.40
C ASN A 132 11.76 1.93 1.95
N ALA A 133 11.60 1.84 0.62
CA ALA A 133 10.42 1.24 0.01
C ALA A 133 10.80 0.61 -1.34
N TYR A 134 10.29 -0.60 -1.61
CA TYR A 134 10.63 -1.32 -2.83
C TYR A 134 9.54 -2.31 -3.23
N CYS A 135 9.44 -2.61 -4.52
CA CYS A 135 8.57 -3.67 -5.01
C CYS A 135 9.25 -5.04 -4.84
N HIS A 136 8.48 -6.11 -4.93
CA HIS A 136 8.95 -7.47 -4.68
C HIS A 136 10.22 -7.85 -5.49
N CYS A 137 10.31 -7.46 -6.77
CA CYS A 137 11.48 -7.71 -7.60
C CYS A 137 12.60 -6.66 -7.47
N LYS A 138 12.40 -5.62 -6.65
CA LYS A 138 13.31 -4.49 -6.40
C LYS A 138 13.65 -3.61 -7.62
N ASN A 139 12.97 -3.78 -8.77
CA ASN A 139 13.13 -2.87 -9.90
C ASN A 139 12.61 -1.44 -9.58
N ILE A 140 11.64 -1.33 -8.67
CA ILE A 140 11.31 -0.07 -8.02
C ILE A 140 11.94 -0.14 -6.63
N SER A 141 12.90 0.73 -6.37
CA SER A 141 13.59 0.87 -5.10
C SER A 141 13.78 2.36 -4.83
N ILE A 142 13.18 2.83 -3.76
CA ILE A 142 13.10 4.24 -3.38
C ILE A 142 13.32 4.38 -1.88
N TYR A 143 13.52 5.60 -1.43
CA TYR A 143 13.41 5.93 -0.01
C TYR A 143 12.71 7.28 0.17
N PHE A 144 12.11 7.45 1.33
CA PHE A 144 11.53 8.72 1.74
C PHE A 144 12.50 9.49 2.60
N THR A 145 12.53 10.80 2.39
CA THR A 145 13.14 11.77 3.32
C THR A 145 12.04 12.43 4.15
N ARG A 146 12.40 13.03 5.29
CA ARG A 146 11.42 13.70 6.16
C ARG A 146 10.83 14.95 5.55
N GLY A 147 9.55 15.18 5.80
CA GLY A 147 8.90 16.48 5.55
C GLY A 147 9.48 17.57 6.44
N LYS A 148 9.53 18.80 5.92
CA LYS A 148 10.01 19.96 6.69
C LYS A 148 8.91 20.51 7.61
N GLN A 149 9.28 20.91 8.84
CA GLN A 149 8.36 21.47 9.83
C GLN A 149 7.65 22.74 9.34
N GLU A 150 8.36 23.60 8.59
CA GLU A 150 7.78 24.82 8.00
C GLU A 150 6.63 24.49 7.04
N GLY A 151 6.81 23.42 6.22
CA GLY A 151 5.75 22.97 5.33
C GLY A 151 4.53 22.45 6.08
N ALA A 152 4.73 21.78 7.21
CA ALA A 152 3.63 21.26 8.03
C ALA A 152 2.84 22.35 8.80
N LYS A 153 3.31 23.60 8.80
CA LYS A 153 2.57 24.75 9.34
C LYS A 153 1.58 25.35 8.34
N ASP A 154 1.73 25.01 7.06
CA ASP A 154 0.85 25.48 5.99
C ASP A 154 -0.40 24.59 5.91
N PRO A 155 -1.61 25.10 6.21
CA PRO A 155 -2.84 24.29 6.18
C PRO A 155 -3.18 23.73 4.78
N SER A 156 -2.68 24.36 3.71
CA SER A 156 -2.88 23.85 2.35
C SER A 156 -2.14 22.54 2.11
N LYS A 157 -1.08 22.26 2.89
CA LYS A 157 -0.26 21.04 2.82
C LYS A 157 -0.76 19.97 3.76
N TRP A 158 -2.04 19.65 3.68
CA TRP A 158 -2.75 18.69 4.52
C TRP A 158 -2.10 17.28 4.56
N TRP A 159 -1.22 16.96 3.61
CA TRP A 159 -0.46 15.71 3.56
C TRP A 159 0.75 15.68 4.50
N LEU A 160 1.09 16.82 5.12
CA LEU A 160 2.13 16.94 6.16
C LEU A 160 1.46 17.08 7.53
N VAL A 161 1.59 16.05 8.35
CA VAL A 161 1.06 16.08 9.71
C VAL A 161 2.16 16.54 10.65
N LYS A 162 1.92 17.70 11.25
CA LYS A 162 2.85 18.35 12.17
C LYS A 162 3.16 17.44 13.36
N GLY A 163 4.41 17.40 13.77
CA GLY A 163 4.80 16.88 15.07
C GLY A 163 4.30 17.76 16.22
N LYS A 164 4.36 17.28 17.45
CA LYS A 164 3.99 18.07 18.63
C LYS A 164 4.97 19.23 18.81
N ASP A 165 4.47 20.43 19.07
CA ASP A 165 5.30 21.65 19.19
C ASP A 165 6.22 21.64 20.41
N ASP A 166 5.80 20.98 21.47
CA ASP A 166 6.47 20.86 22.78
C ASP A 166 7.44 19.67 22.84
N ASP A 167 7.49 18.83 21.81
CA ASP A 167 8.37 17.67 21.72
C ASP A 167 9.40 17.84 20.58
N PRO A 168 10.65 18.21 20.90
CA PRO A 168 11.70 18.42 19.90
C PRO A 168 12.07 17.12 19.15
N THR A 169 11.67 15.98 19.66
CA THR A 169 11.87 14.67 19.00
C THR A 169 10.73 14.31 18.06
N SER A 170 9.61 15.02 18.15
CA SER A 170 8.45 14.79 17.29
C SER A 170 8.75 15.19 15.85
N ARG A 171 8.54 14.27 14.93
CA ARG A 171 8.82 14.45 13.50
C ARG A 171 7.55 14.70 12.72
N VAL A 172 7.69 15.42 11.60
CA VAL A 172 6.62 15.51 10.60
C VAL A 172 6.35 14.12 10.05
N ARG A 173 5.06 13.76 10.03
CA ARG A 173 4.58 12.50 9.43
C ARG A 173 3.81 12.80 8.16
N PHE A 174 3.74 11.82 7.28
CA PHE A 174 2.97 11.89 6.05
C PHE A 174 1.55 11.36 6.28
N MET A 175 0.56 12.06 5.75
CA MET A 175 -0.81 11.57 5.75
C MET A 175 -0.87 10.22 5.06
N SER A 176 -1.54 9.27 5.68
CA SER A 176 -1.70 7.92 5.16
C SER A 176 -3.14 7.47 5.33
N GLY A 177 -3.61 6.60 4.47
CA GLY A 177 -5.00 6.18 4.54
C GLY A 177 -5.33 4.99 3.65
N HIS A 178 -6.57 4.54 3.80
CA HIS A 178 -7.13 3.42 3.08
C HIS A 178 -8.14 3.90 2.04
N CYS A 179 -8.10 3.32 0.84
CA CYS A 179 -8.95 3.68 -0.29
C CYS A 179 -9.72 2.45 -0.79
N PHE A 180 -11.01 2.64 -1.04
CA PHE A 180 -11.95 1.63 -1.56
C PHE A 180 -12.38 1.88 -3.01
N CYS A 181 -11.86 2.92 -3.68
CA CYS A 181 -12.30 3.23 -5.04
C CYS A 181 -12.05 2.06 -6.00
N THR A 182 -12.89 1.95 -7.01
CA THR A 182 -12.83 0.87 -8.01
C THR A 182 -11.44 0.73 -8.63
N SER A 183 -10.80 1.84 -9.03
CA SER A 183 -9.47 1.80 -9.62
C SER A 183 -8.39 1.32 -8.66
N CYS A 184 -8.41 1.72 -7.37
CA CYS A 184 -7.47 1.25 -6.36
C CYS A 184 -7.64 -0.24 -6.10
N ARG A 185 -8.88 -0.68 -5.96
CA ARG A 185 -9.26 -2.07 -5.72
C ARG A 185 -8.80 -2.98 -6.86
N THR A 186 -9.14 -2.64 -8.08
CA THR A 186 -8.79 -3.46 -9.26
C THR A 186 -7.28 -3.52 -9.49
N THR A 187 -6.58 -2.38 -9.44
CA THR A 187 -5.13 -2.35 -9.69
C THR A 187 -4.30 -3.03 -8.60
N SER A 188 -4.80 -3.16 -7.39
CA SER A 188 -4.12 -3.89 -6.31
C SER A 188 -4.55 -5.35 -6.20
N GLY A 189 -5.71 -5.71 -6.75
CA GLY A 189 -6.33 -7.02 -6.55
C GLY A 189 -6.87 -7.22 -5.12
N SER A 190 -6.90 -6.17 -4.30
CA SER A 190 -7.38 -6.20 -2.90
C SER A 190 -8.59 -5.31 -2.74
N LEU A 191 -9.50 -5.65 -1.83
CA LEU A 191 -10.65 -4.81 -1.49
C LEU A 191 -10.21 -3.44 -0.94
N ILE A 192 -9.04 -3.40 -0.34
CA ILE A 192 -8.48 -2.24 0.37
C ILE A 192 -7.12 -1.91 -0.22
N LYS A 193 -6.90 -0.66 -0.58
CA LYS A 193 -5.59 -0.14 -0.97
C LYS A 193 -5.12 0.88 0.05
N SER A 194 -3.89 0.72 0.55
CA SER A 194 -3.27 1.63 1.51
C SER A 194 -2.24 2.52 0.82
N TRP A 195 -2.27 3.80 1.14
CA TRP A 195 -1.44 4.84 0.55
C TRP A 195 -0.74 5.68 1.60
N VAL A 196 0.47 6.11 1.28
CA VAL A 196 1.20 7.19 1.96
C VAL A 196 1.22 8.38 1.01
N ILE A 197 0.77 9.55 1.46
CA ILE A 197 0.60 10.76 0.67
C ILE A 197 1.69 11.75 1.06
N LEU A 198 2.56 12.07 0.13
CA LEU A 198 3.73 12.89 0.45
C LEU A 198 4.18 13.76 -0.72
N PRO A 199 4.96 14.82 -0.45
CA PRO A 199 5.53 15.64 -1.52
C PRO A 199 6.44 14.81 -2.43
N ARG A 200 6.34 15.02 -3.72
CA ARG A 200 7.19 14.38 -4.72
C ARG A 200 8.69 14.47 -4.39
N VAL A 201 9.11 15.64 -3.92
CA VAL A 201 10.51 15.91 -3.57
C VAL A 201 11.07 15.04 -2.44
N ASN A 202 10.20 14.39 -1.67
CA ASN A 202 10.58 13.46 -0.61
C ASN A 202 10.64 12.00 -1.07
N VAL A 203 10.36 11.69 -2.34
CA VAL A 203 10.44 10.35 -2.91
C VAL A 203 11.67 10.24 -3.79
N ILE A 204 12.68 9.56 -3.29
CA ILE A 204 14.02 9.53 -3.88
C ILE A 204 14.27 8.15 -4.49
N ASP A 205 14.73 8.13 -5.74
CA ASP A 205 15.22 6.91 -6.40
C ASP A 205 16.57 6.51 -5.76
N THR A 206 16.67 5.29 -5.21
CA THR A 206 17.89 4.80 -4.56
C THR A 206 19.08 4.77 -5.50
N ARG A 207 18.84 4.62 -6.80
CA ARG A 207 19.86 4.48 -7.83
C ARG A 207 20.54 5.82 -8.17
N THR A 208 19.76 6.91 -8.18
CA THR A 208 20.25 8.24 -8.58
C THR A 208 20.44 9.18 -7.41
N SER A 209 19.85 8.87 -6.26
CA SER A 209 19.72 9.75 -5.09
C SER A 209 19.02 11.08 -5.42
N LEU A 210 18.16 11.10 -6.43
CA LEU A 210 17.36 12.25 -6.85
C LEU A 210 15.87 11.96 -6.74
N PRO A 211 15.03 13.00 -6.57
CA PRO A 211 13.58 12.85 -6.63
C PRO A 211 13.12 12.24 -7.96
N ILE A 212 12.14 11.34 -7.89
CA ILE A 212 11.53 10.77 -9.10
C ILE A 212 10.73 11.84 -9.84
N ALA A 213 10.85 11.86 -11.17
CA ALA A 213 10.02 12.70 -12.02
C ALA A 213 8.63 12.05 -12.24
N PHE A 214 7.57 12.84 -12.09
CA PHE A 214 6.17 12.43 -12.32
C PHE A 214 5.57 13.29 -13.42
N THR A 215 5.82 12.91 -14.66
CA THR A 215 5.42 13.62 -15.87
C THR A 215 4.61 12.74 -16.81
N PHE A 216 3.81 13.37 -17.68
CA PHE A 216 3.09 12.70 -18.75
C PHE A 216 3.21 13.51 -20.08
N PRO A 217 3.39 12.86 -21.23
CA PRO A 217 3.73 11.43 -21.36
C PRO A 217 5.07 11.12 -20.69
N ASN A 218 5.25 9.85 -20.34
CA ASN A 218 6.52 9.39 -19.80
C ASN A 218 7.62 9.71 -20.83
N ASP A 219 8.34 10.80 -20.60
CA ASP A 219 9.32 11.31 -21.58
C ASP A 219 10.45 10.31 -21.73
N ALA A 220 10.48 9.64 -22.89
CA ALA A 220 11.56 8.72 -23.26
C ALA A 220 12.95 9.38 -23.23
N ASN A 221 13.02 10.72 -23.26
CA ASN A 221 14.26 11.49 -23.20
C ASN A 221 14.77 11.71 -21.76
N THR A 222 14.00 11.29 -20.73
CA THR A 222 14.43 11.38 -19.32
C THR A 222 14.44 10.03 -18.57
N PRO A 223 14.90 8.92 -19.16
CA PRO A 223 14.88 7.62 -18.50
C PRO A 223 15.77 7.58 -17.24
N SER A 224 16.73 8.49 -17.11
CA SER A 224 17.60 8.60 -15.93
C SER A 224 16.92 9.09 -14.66
N LYS A 225 15.75 9.72 -14.76
CA LYS A 225 15.01 10.30 -13.62
C LYS A 225 13.92 9.38 -13.07
N ARG A 226 13.80 8.17 -13.60
CA ARG A 226 12.74 7.23 -13.22
C ARG A 226 13.31 5.82 -12.99
N PRO A 227 12.76 5.03 -12.04
CA PRO A 227 13.15 3.64 -11.86
C PRO A 227 12.96 2.82 -13.16
N PRO A 228 13.88 1.92 -13.49
CA PRO A 228 13.75 1.06 -14.65
C PRO A 228 12.55 0.14 -14.52
N GLY A 229 11.83 -0.08 -15.61
CA GLY A 229 10.66 -0.97 -15.61
C GLY A 229 9.39 -0.38 -14.97
N LEU A 230 9.39 0.89 -14.56
CA LEU A 230 8.20 1.59 -14.12
C LEU A 230 7.29 1.87 -15.33
N LYS A 231 6.09 1.29 -15.32
CA LYS A 231 5.05 1.52 -16.32
C LYS A 231 4.01 2.51 -15.82
N GLN A 232 3.42 3.26 -16.73
CA GLN A 232 2.41 4.27 -16.45
C GLN A 232 1.09 3.90 -17.12
N TYR A 233 -0.01 4.09 -16.42
CA TYR A 233 -1.37 3.92 -16.88
C TYR A 233 -2.19 5.16 -16.55
N GLN A 234 -2.76 5.81 -17.55
CA GLN A 234 -3.71 6.91 -17.36
C GLN A 234 -5.09 6.34 -17.04
N SER A 235 -5.52 6.46 -15.79
CA SER A 235 -6.78 5.91 -15.31
C SER A 235 -7.98 6.82 -15.56
N SER A 236 -7.75 8.12 -15.70
CA SER A 236 -8.70 9.16 -16.12
C SER A 236 -7.93 10.39 -16.59
N GLU A 237 -8.63 11.44 -17.01
CA GLU A 237 -8.01 12.70 -17.44
C GLU A 237 -7.08 13.22 -16.34
N GLU A 238 -5.84 13.55 -16.70
CA GLU A 238 -4.77 14.05 -15.80
C GLU A 238 -4.54 13.20 -14.54
N THR A 239 -4.87 11.91 -14.58
CA THR A 239 -4.76 11.00 -13.43
C THR A 239 -4.04 9.73 -13.82
N PHE A 240 -2.94 9.46 -13.14
CA PHE A 240 -1.99 8.44 -13.51
C PHE A 240 -1.74 7.45 -12.37
N ARG A 241 -1.55 6.20 -12.75
CA ARG A 241 -1.13 5.11 -11.88
C ARG A 241 0.13 4.51 -12.44
N GLU A 242 1.06 4.19 -11.57
CA GLU A 242 2.32 3.64 -11.98
C GLU A 242 2.61 2.34 -11.23
N PHE A 243 3.24 1.42 -11.92
CA PHE A 243 3.46 0.08 -11.42
C PHE A 243 4.74 -0.53 -11.98
N CYS A 244 5.25 -1.53 -11.30
CA CYS A 244 6.38 -2.32 -11.79
C CYS A 244 5.94 -3.21 -12.95
N GLY A 245 6.49 -3.00 -14.14
CA GLY A 245 6.20 -3.82 -15.32
C GLY A 245 6.67 -5.27 -15.20
N THR A 246 7.53 -5.59 -14.24
CA THR A 246 8.05 -6.93 -14.01
C THR A 246 7.20 -7.72 -13.02
N CYS A 247 6.98 -7.19 -11.80
CA CYS A 247 6.25 -7.92 -10.75
C CYS A 247 4.81 -7.44 -10.54
N GLY A 248 4.34 -6.44 -11.30
CA GLY A 248 2.98 -5.92 -11.22
C GLY A 248 2.68 -5.06 -9.99
N ALA A 249 3.65 -4.83 -9.09
CA ALA A 249 3.41 -4.06 -7.89
C ALA A 249 2.92 -2.64 -8.23
N SER A 250 1.69 -2.30 -7.85
CA SER A 250 1.15 -0.95 -7.95
C SER A 250 1.96 -0.05 -7.01
N ALA A 251 2.61 0.99 -7.55
CA ALA A 251 3.58 1.78 -6.83
C ALA A 251 3.08 3.19 -6.51
N PHE A 252 2.64 3.94 -7.53
CA PHE A 252 2.31 5.35 -7.38
C PHE A 252 0.93 5.67 -7.95
N TYR A 253 0.30 6.66 -7.33
CA TYR A 253 -0.84 7.39 -7.88
C TYR A 253 -0.53 8.87 -7.80
N TRP A 254 -0.80 9.60 -8.87
CA TRP A 254 -0.66 11.04 -8.91
C TRP A 254 -1.64 11.66 -9.93
N SER A 255 -1.93 12.93 -9.75
CA SER A 255 -2.81 13.69 -10.63
C SER A 255 -2.32 15.12 -10.71
N THR A 256 -2.45 15.72 -11.87
CA THR A 256 -2.28 17.16 -12.08
C THR A 256 -3.62 17.90 -12.14
N ASN A 257 -4.74 17.16 -11.96
CA ASN A 257 -6.07 17.72 -11.92
C ASN A 257 -6.36 18.35 -10.56
N GLU A 258 -6.48 19.67 -10.51
CA GLU A 258 -6.74 20.43 -9.28
C GLU A 258 -8.06 20.05 -8.60
N LYS A 259 -9.06 19.57 -9.37
CA LYS A 259 -10.33 19.09 -8.81
C LYS A 259 -10.16 17.88 -7.88
N ASN A 260 -9.04 17.17 -8.00
CA ASN A 260 -8.70 16.06 -7.11
C ASN A 260 -8.02 16.50 -5.81
N GLY A 261 -7.98 17.80 -5.52
CA GLY A 261 -7.30 18.36 -4.34
C GLY A 261 -5.79 18.16 -4.36
N ARG A 262 -5.23 17.98 -5.56
CA ARG A 262 -3.79 17.82 -5.81
C ARG A 262 -3.26 19.10 -6.44
N ALA A 263 -2.21 19.63 -5.86
CA ALA A 263 -1.53 20.80 -6.41
C ALA A 263 -0.55 20.36 -7.50
N ARG A 264 -0.45 21.18 -8.53
CA ARG A 264 0.61 21.11 -9.54
C ARG A 264 1.74 22.04 -9.10
N ASP A 265 2.96 21.57 -9.16
CA ASP A 265 4.13 22.41 -8.97
C ASP A 265 4.22 23.41 -10.14
N THR A 266 3.99 24.69 -9.83
CA THR A 266 3.94 25.76 -10.83
C THR A 266 5.29 26.02 -11.52
N LEU A 267 6.39 25.56 -10.95
CA LEU A 267 7.72 25.74 -11.51
C LEU A 267 8.14 24.60 -12.45
N SER A 268 7.68 23.39 -12.20
CA SER A 268 8.11 22.19 -12.95
C SER A 268 7.01 21.53 -13.76
N ASP A 269 5.77 22.00 -13.64
CA ASP A 269 4.57 21.38 -14.23
C ASP A 269 4.36 19.89 -13.83
N GLU A 270 5.01 19.45 -12.75
CA GLU A 270 4.89 18.11 -12.19
C GLU A 270 3.86 18.08 -11.05
N ALA A 271 3.38 16.90 -10.69
CA ALA A 271 2.54 16.75 -9.50
C ALA A 271 3.35 17.13 -8.24
N GLU A 272 2.83 18.05 -7.40
CA GLU A 272 3.47 18.41 -6.13
C GLU A 272 3.43 17.25 -5.13
N VAL A 273 2.31 16.51 -5.14
CA VAL A 273 1.99 15.46 -4.17
C VAL A 273 1.65 14.17 -4.88
N ILE A 274 2.16 13.08 -4.36
CA ILE A 274 1.92 11.74 -4.87
C ILE A 274 1.48 10.79 -3.76
N ASP A 275 0.80 9.74 -4.13
CA ASP A 275 0.48 8.62 -3.25
C ASP A 275 1.42 7.46 -3.57
N VAL A 276 2.14 7.00 -2.57
CA VAL A 276 2.98 5.79 -2.66
C VAL A 276 2.25 4.64 -1.98
N ALA A 277 2.20 3.49 -2.64
CA ALA A 277 1.57 2.30 -2.06
C ALA A 277 2.27 1.87 -0.77
N ALA A 278 1.55 1.82 0.35
CA ALA A 278 2.12 1.46 1.64
C ALA A 278 2.72 0.05 1.68
N GLY A 279 2.24 -0.86 0.81
CA GLY A 279 2.81 -2.20 0.68
C GLY A 279 4.23 -2.25 0.08
N LEU A 280 4.81 -1.11 -0.30
CA LEU A 280 6.22 -1.01 -0.72
C LEU A 280 7.16 -0.71 0.45
N LEU A 281 6.65 -0.21 1.59
CA LEU A 281 7.48 0.17 2.73
C LEU A 281 8.30 -1.01 3.24
N ASP A 282 9.56 -0.76 3.55
CA ASP A 282 10.42 -1.76 4.19
C ASP A 282 10.01 -1.95 5.64
N GLN A 283 9.53 -3.13 5.99
CA GLN A 283 9.05 -3.45 7.32
C GLN A 283 10.17 -3.33 8.36
N GLU A 284 11.42 -3.59 7.97
CA GLU A 284 12.58 -3.47 8.86
C GLU A 284 12.82 -2.04 9.33
N ASP A 285 12.40 -1.02 8.56
CA ASP A 285 12.61 0.39 8.91
C ASP A 285 11.55 0.97 9.85
N GLY A 286 10.42 0.29 10.03
CA GLY A 286 9.37 0.84 10.90
C GLY A 286 8.08 0.02 11.01
N GLY A 287 8.08 -1.22 10.54
CA GLY A 287 6.89 -2.04 10.37
C GLY A 287 6.09 -1.67 9.11
N SER A 288 5.11 -2.47 8.75
CA SER A 288 4.28 -2.23 7.57
C SER A 288 3.45 -0.95 7.65
N ARG A 289 3.13 -0.47 8.87
CA ARG A 289 2.41 0.78 9.08
C ARG A 289 3.33 1.98 9.19
N ALA A 290 4.62 1.78 9.49
CA ALA A 290 5.63 2.82 9.62
C ALA A 290 5.13 4.04 10.43
N GLU A 291 4.55 3.82 11.63
CA GLU A 291 3.82 4.84 12.41
C GLU A 291 4.67 6.05 12.81
N SER A 292 5.99 5.93 12.84
CA SER A 292 6.90 7.06 13.05
C SER A 292 6.98 7.98 11.83
N TRP A 293 6.61 7.50 10.64
CA TRP A 293 6.60 8.21 9.37
C TRP A 293 5.20 8.55 8.86
N CYS A 294 4.23 7.69 9.18
CA CYS A 294 2.88 7.70 8.64
C CYS A 294 1.87 8.09 9.72
N PHE A 295 0.98 9.02 9.38
CA PHE A 295 -0.20 9.33 10.17
C PHE A 295 -1.42 8.72 9.48
N TRP A 296 -1.97 7.68 10.04
CA TRP A 296 -3.11 6.97 9.48
C TRP A 296 -4.41 7.72 9.77
N SER A 297 -5.07 8.17 8.70
CA SER A 297 -6.35 8.87 8.77
C SER A 297 -7.44 7.94 9.31
N GLY A 298 -8.21 8.42 10.29
CA GLY A 298 -9.39 7.73 10.81
C GLY A 298 -10.58 7.69 9.82
N LYS A 299 -10.39 8.16 8.58
CA LYS A 299 -11.40 8.12 7.52
C LYS A 299 -10.89 7.31 6.34
N VAL A 300 -11.75 6.50 5.75
CA VAL A 300 -11.49 5.82 4.48
C VAL A 300 -11.89 6.70 3.31
N SER A 301 -11.19 6.55 2.17
CA SER A 301 -11.48 7.30 0.96
C SER A 301 -12.37 6.49 0.01
N PHE A 302 -13.34 7.15 -0.63
CA PHE A 302 -14.23 6.55 -1.65
C PHE A 302 -14.97 5.30 -1.17
N GLY A 303 -15.48 5.34 0.06
CA GLY A 303 -16.24 4.23 0.65
C GLY A 303 -17.49 3.86 -0.16
N GLU A 304 -18.11 4.85 -0.81
CA GLU A 304 -19.27 4.66 -1.68
C GLU A 304 -19.02 3.78 -2.91
N GLN A 305 -17.74 3.62 -3.31
CA GLN A 305 -17.32 2.74 -4.41
C GLN A 305 -16.89 1.35 -3.93
N GLY A 306 -16.86 1.13 -2.60
CA GLY A 306 -16.49 -0.14 -2.02
C GLY A 306 -17.54 -1.23 -2.33
N THR A 307 -17.05 -2.44 -2.59
CA THR A 307 -17.92 -3.61 -2.83
C THR A 307 -18.22 -4.40 -1.56
N ASP A 308 -17.61 -4.03 -0.44
CA ASP A 308 -17.80 -4.61 0.91
C ASP A 308 -18.04 -3.48 1.91
N ARG A 309 -19.30 -3.13 2.10
CA ARG A 309 -19.69 -2.04 3.00
C ARG A 309 -19.39 -2.35 4.47
N ALA A 310 -19.68 -3.56 4.92
CA ALA A 310 -19.41 -3.95 6.30
C ALA A 310 -17.91 -3.94 6.62
N GLY A 311 -17.09 -4.44 5.70
CA GLY A 311 -15.64 -4.40 5.82
C GLY A 311 -15.07 -2.98 5.84
N MET A 312 -15.64 -2.08 5.04
CA MET A 312 -15.28 -0.67 5.05
C MET A 312 -15.58 0.01 6.39
N GLU A 313 -16.81 -0.15 6.90
CA GLU A 313 -17.23 0.42 8.18
C GLU A 313 -16.39 -0.12 9.35
N ALA A 314 -16.09 -1.42 9.34
CA ALA A 314 -15.25 -2.08 10.33
C ALA A 314 -13.79 -1.56 10.28
N LEU A 315 -13.22 -1.41 9.10
CA LEU A 315 -11.88 -0.83 8.93
C LEU A 315 -11.83 0.61 9.43
N GLU A 316 -12.81 1.44 9.07
CA GLU A 316 -12.86 2.84 9.51
C GLU A 316 -12.96 2.94 11.03
N ALA A 317 -13.79 2.12 11.66
CA ALA A 317 -13.91 2.05 13.12
C ALA A 317 -12.56 1.63 13.75
N GLY A 318 -11.91 0.61 13.20
CA GLY A 318 -10.63 0.12 13.72
C GLY A 318 -9.49 1.12 13.57
N VAL A 319 -9.41 1.88 12.47
CA VAL A 319 -8.40 2.96 12.32
C VAL A 319 -8.66 4.08 13.32
N LYS A 320 -9.92 4.50 13.52
CA LYS A 320 -10.28 5.50 14.53
C LYS A 320 -9.87 5.06 15.93
N ALA A 321 -10.15 3.80 16.30
CA ALA A 321 -9.74 3.24 17.57
C ALA A 321 -8.20 3.22 17.71
N ALA A 322 -7.47 2.76 16.69
CA ALA A 322 -6.01 2.76 16.71
C ALA A 322 -5.40 4.16 16.87
N THR A 323 -6.01 5.16 16.24
CA THR A 323 -5.56 6.55 16.36
C THR A 323 -5.82 7.14 17.76
N SER A 324 -6.91 6.74 18.42
CA SER A 324 -7.24 7.17 19.79
C SER A 324 -6.44 6.42 20.85
N GLU A 325 -6.05 5.18 20.59
CA GLU A 325 -5.23 4.34 21.48
C GLU A 325 -3.73 4.69 21.42
N ALA A 326 -3.30 5.40 20.36
CA ALA A 326 -1.93 5.90 20.30
C ALA A 326 -1.68 6.73 21.56
N PRO A 327 -0.73 6.34 22.45
CA PRO A 327 -0.54 7.00 23.71
C PRO A 327 -0.34 8.49 23.47
N SER A 328 -1.22 9.32 24.07
CA SER A 328 -0.89 10.69 24.35
C SER A 328 0.30 10.60 25.29
N ARG A 329 1.51 10.51 24.74
CA ARG A 329 2.71 10.61 25.59
C ARG A 329 2.64 11.97 26.24
N ALA A 330 2.25 11.91 27.53
CA ALA A 330 2.28 13.03 28.46
C ALA A 330 3.70 13.57 28.57
#